data_7bd31344bafbb3a41ee90d5435822212
#
_entry.id   7bd31344bafbb3a41ee90d5435822212
#
_cell.length_a   1.000
_cell.length_b   1.000
_cell.length_c   1.000
_cell.angle_alpha   90.00
_cell.angle_beta   90.00
_cell.angle_gamma   90.00
#
_symmetry.space_group_name_H-M   'P 1'
#
loop_
_entity.id
_entity.type
_entity.pdbx_description
1 polymer ?
#
loop_
_entity_poly.entity_id
_entity_poly.type
_entity_poly.pdbx_seq_one_letter_code
_entity_poly.pdbx_strand_id
1 'polypeptide(L)'
;MDSWKCRTRMGSSSLGVVMSEIVSSFRSNLDLEGVRERFPEISDSETPIWHGSPALMSMSGKYALAGLVLVIHLVFYWAAKYDTVIEGEANLNLVVGLAKAIIDISGVLGFAIMMLLVAKINHYLNTSTSGGWTTSWLLINGLIPLSWYAITLINSILIFIGYHGFDNFIGEHIPVWKDWYYLFLGVFSSISAVAMTAHYSNAFQYAITDKRVHIRKKFLYFDTSVVGIPFEKVENLKVEPSIIGRIFGFGNIQVITDGMQSNISDDNDSVKQSGLLNALSWIFIQRKNNPSSQDPSECLYCIKEPMSVYALINELIDNS
;
A
#
# COMPACT_ATOMS: atom_id res chain seq x y z
N MET A 1 2.66 -65.21 15.89
CA MET A 1 3.71 -64.66 15.04
C MET A 1 3.16 -64.71 13.66
N ASP A 2 3.19 -63.57 12.94
CA ASP A 2 2.68 -63.34 11.59
C ASP A 2 1.27 -62.71 11.46
N SER A 3 1.18 -61.41 11.70
CA SER A 3 0.06 -60.62 11.16
C SER A 3 0.37 -59.13 11.02
N TRP A 4 1.61 -58.72 10.65
CA TRP A 4 2.01 -57.30 10.53
C TRP A 4 2.68 -56.94 9.20
N LYS A 5 2.41 -57.64 8.10
CA LYS A 5 3.07 -57.36 6.81
C LYS A 5 2.13 -57.03 5.63
N CYS A 6 0.95 -56.52 5.85
CA CYS A 6 0.05 -56.23 4.73
C CYS A 6 -0.65 -54.85 4.84
N ARG A 7 0.08 -53.77 5.15
CA ARG A 7 -0.53 -52.40 5.15
C ARG A 7 0.38 -51.28 4.69
N THR A 8 1.42 -51.57 3.94
CA THR A 8 2.37 -50.52 3.47
C THR A 8 2.50 -50.41 1.95
N ARG A 9 1.48 -50.79 1.18
CA ARG A 9 1.56 -50.71 -0.28
C ARG A 9 0.36 -50.06 -0.97
N MET A 10 -0.57 -49.44 -0.24
CA MET A 10 -1.70 -48.71 -0.87
C MET A 10 -1.65 -47.18 -0.71
N GLY A 11 -0.63 -46.61 -0.08
CA GLY A 11 -0.57 -45.16 0.18
C GLY A 11 0.14 -44.33 -0.89
N SER A 12 1.09 -44.91 -1.60
CA SER A 12 1.93 -44.10 -2.51
C SER A 12 1.35 -43.91 -3.91
N SER A 13 0.58 -44.84 -4.42
CA SER A 13 0.01 -44.73 -5.78
C SER A 13 -1.22 -43.81 -5.83
N SER A 14 -2.03 -43.78 -4.79
CA SER A 14 -3.18 -42.87 -4.74
C SER A 14 -2.75 -41.41 -4.48
N LEU A 15 -1.71 -41.18 -3.68
CA LEU A 15 -1.16 -39.84 -3.46
C LEU A 15 -0.57 -39.26 -4.74
N GLY A 16 0.26 -40.03 -5.47
CA GLY A 16 0.85 -39.60 -6.73
C GLY A 16 -0.17 -39.30 -7.84
N VAL A 17 -1.28 -40.05 -7.90
CA VAL A 17 -2.36 -39.78 -8.86
C VAL A 17 -3.12 -38.50 -8.49
N VAL A 18 -3.42 -38.28 -7.21
CA VAL A 18 -4.07 -37.03 -6.77
C VAL A 18 -3.18 -35.82 -7.01
N MET A 19 -1.86 -35.95 -6.80
CA MET A 19 -0.89 -34.90 -7.03
C MET A 19 -0.82 -34.50 -8.52
N SER A 20 -0.83 -35.47 -9.44
CA SER A 20 -0.85 -35.19 -10.88
C SER A 20 -2.15 -34.49 -11.33
N GLU A 21 -3.27 -34.74 -10.66
CA GLU A 21 -4.55 -34.08 -10.95
C GLU A 21 -4.56 -32.59 -10.56
N ILE A 22 -3.96 -32.21 -9.42
CA ILE A 22 -3.87 -30.81 -9.01
C ILE A 22 -3.08 -30.00 -10.03
N VAL A 23 -1.87 -30.42 -10.37
CA VAL A 23 -1.02 -29.76 -11.36
C VAL A 23 -1.71 -29.68 -12.73
N SER A 24 -2.36 -30.77 -13.18
CA SER A 24 -3.05 -30.79 -14.45
C SER A 24 -4.27 -29.86 -14.49
N SER A 25 -5.00 -29.72 -13.39
CA SER A 25 -6.16 -28.84 -13.27
C SER A 25 -5.77 -27.37 -13.36
N PHE A 26 -4.68 -26.96 -12.71
CA PHE A 26 -4.17 -25.60 -12.82
C PHE A 26 -3.66 -25.30 -14.23
N ARG A 27 -2.92 -26.23 -14.82
CA ARG A 27 -2.34 -26.08 -16.17
C ARG A 27 -3.40 -26.02 -17.27
N SER A 28 -4.48 -26.77 -17.17
CA SER A 28 -5.55 -26.80 -18.18
C SER A 28 -6.28 -25.46 -18.34
N ASN A 29 -6.28 -24.64 -17.31
CA ASN A 29 -6.95 -23.34 -17.28
C ASN A 29 -5.99 -22.16 -17.56
N LEU A 30 -4.71 -22.44 -17.88
CA LEU A 30 -3.69 -21.42 -18.01
C LEU A 30 -3.47 -21.02 -19.47
N ASP A 31 -3.50 -19.72 -19.75
CA ASP A 31 -3.04 -19.15 -21.02
C ASP A 31 -1.50 -19.08 -21.02
N LEU A 32 -0.86 -20.09 -21.59
CA LEU A 32 0.59 -20.24 -21.60
C LEU A 32 1.31 -19.12 -22.38
N GLU A 33 0.74 -18.66 -23.49
CA GLU A 33 1.34 -17.59 -24.30
C GLU A 33 1.25 -16.26 -23.56
N GLY A 34 0.08 -15.94 -22.99
CA GLY A 34 -0.10 -14.73 -22.20
C GLY A 34 0.75 -14.69 -20.93
N VAL A 35 1.04 -15.84 -20.30
CA VAL A 35 1.96 -15.89 -19.15
C VAL A 35 3.40 -15.64 -19.60
N ARG A 36 3.87 -16.25 -20.69
CA ARG A 36 5.22 -16.03 -21.20
C ARG A 36 5.45 -14.59 -21.68
N GLU A 37 4.44 -13.96 -22.27
CA GLU A 37 4.50 -12.54 -22.61
C GLU A 37 4.64 -11.63 -21.38
N ARG A 38 3.93 -11.97 -20.31
CA ARG A 38 4.00 -11.22 -19.04
C ARG A 38 5.27 -11.48 -18.24
N PHE A 39 5.86 -12.67 -18.38
CA PHE A 39 7.07 -13.11 -17.69
C PHE A 39 8.14 -13.54 -18.68
N PRO A 40 8.77 -12.60 -19.40
CA PRO A 40 9.83 -12.91 -20.36
C PRO A 40 11.09 -13.52 -19.71
N GLU A 41 11.18 -13.46 -18.37
CA GLU A 41 12.25 -14.08 -17.57
C GLU A 41 12.07 -15.58 -17.35
N ILE A 42 10.92 -16.15 -17.67
CA ILE A 42 10.71 -17.60 -17.59
C ILE A 42 11.49 -18.28 -18.72
N SER A 43 12.40 -19.17 -18.33
CA SER A 43 13.21 -19.92 -19.29
C SER A 43 12.34 -20.82 -20.18
N ASP A 44 12.80 -21.08 -21.42
CA ASP A 44 12.14 -22.03 -22.31
C ASP A 44 12.09 -23.46 -21.76
N SER A 45 13.02 -23.78 -20.85
CA SER A 45 13.06 -25.06 -20.13
C SER A 45 12.08 -25.17 -18.97
N GLU A 46 11.35 -24.11 -18.65
CA GLU A 46 10.37 -24.06 -17.57
C GLU A 46 8.96 -24.02 -18.10
N THR A 47 8.07 -24.76 -17.44
CA THR A 47 6.67 -24.82 -17.82
C THR A 47 5.83 -24.05 -16.78
N PRO A 48 5.15 -22.96 -17.17
CA PRO A 48 4.21 -22.29 -16.28
C PRO A 48 3.04 -23.21 -15.91
N ILE A 49 2.67 -23.22 -14.61
CA ILE A 49 1.58 -24.03 -14.08
C ILE A 49 0.47 -23.15 -13.53
N TRP A 50 0.83 -22.02 -12.92
CA TRP A 50 -0.11 -21.09 -12.33
C TRP A 50 0.35 -19.64 -12.48
N HIS A 51 -0.61 -18.74 -12.58
CA HIS A 51 -0.39 -17.29 -12.65
C HIS A 51 -1.44 -16.60 -11.79
N GLY A 52 -1.02 -15.55 -11.06
CA GLY A 52 -1.90 -14.76 -10.23
C GLY A 52 -1.40 -13.34 -9.97
N SER A 53 -2.27 -12.56 -9.37
CA SER A 53 -1.99 -11.19 -8.91
C SER A 53 -2.74 -10.93 -7.59
N PRO A 54 -2.37 -9.90 -6.82
CA PRO A 54 -3.10 -9.53 -5.61
C PRO A 54 -4.57 -9.22 -5.92
N ALA A 55 -5.46 -9.63 -5.02
CA ALA A 55 -6.86 -9.23 -5.11
C ALA A 55 -7.00 -7.71 -4.93
N LEU A 56 -7.90 -7.06 -5.66
CA LEU A 56 -8.12 -5.60 -5.54
C LEU A 56 -8.40 -5.16 -4.10
N MET A 57 -9.19 -5.93 -3.36
CA MET A 57 -9.51 -5.67 -1.95
C MET A 57 -8.33 -5.88 -0.99
N SER A 58 -7.21 -6.44 -1.46
CA SER A 58 -5.99 -6.57 -0.66
C SER A 58 -5.42 -5.23 -0.20
N MET A 59 -5.67 -4.18 -0.99
CA MET A 59 -5.23 -2.81 -0.74
C MET A 59 -6.29 -1.95 -0.02
N SER A 60 -7.26 -2.58 0.67
CA SER A 60 -8.37 -1.89 1.36
C SER A 60 -7.92 -0.79 2.32
N GLY A 61 -6.77 -0.96 2.99
CA GLY A 61 -6.19 0.08 3.85
C GLY A 61 -5.85 1.37 3.09
N LYS A 62 -5.37 1.28 1.84
CA LYS A 62 -5.09 2.46 1.00
C LYS A 62 -6.37 3.13 0.50
N TYR A 63 -7.40 2.34 0.16
CA TYR A 63 -8.71 2.89 -0.19
C TYR A 63 -9.37 3.58 1.00
N ALA A 64 -9.29 3.00 2.20
CA ALA A 64 -9.78 3.63 3.43
C ALA A 64 -9.02 4.94 3.73
N LEU A 65 -7.71 4.98 3.51
CA LEU A 65 -6.91 6.19 3.65
C LEU A 65 -7.32 7.28 2.66
N ALA A 66 -7.58 6.92 1.38
CA ALA A 66 -8.10 7.87 0.40
C ALA A 66 -9.46 8.44 0.82
N GLY A 67 -10.35 7.60 1.36
CA GLY A 67 -11.61 8.03 1.95
C GLY A 67 -11.43 8.96 3.16
N LEU A 68 -10.48 8.66 4.06
CA LEU A 68 -10.16 9.51 5.21
C LEU A 68 -9.68 10.89 4.76
N VAL A 69 -8.80 10.95 3.76
CA VAL A 69 -8.32 12.23 3.21
C VAL A 69 -9.47 13.03 2.62
N LEU A 70 -10.38 12.39 1.89
CA LEU A 70 -11.58 13.06 1.38
C LEU A 70 -12.43 13.63 2.53
N VAL A 71 -12.65 12.86 3.58
CA VAL A 71 -13.42 13.31 4.76
C VAL A 71 -12.77 14.52 5.41
N ILE A 72 -11.44 14.53 5.58
CA ILE A 72 -10.71 15.68 6.12
C ILE A 72 -10.95 16.93 5.26
N HIS A 73 -10.80 16.82 3.95
CA HIS A 73 -11.06 17.96 3.04
C HIS A 73 -12.51 18.43 3.12
N LEU A 74 -13.48 17.53 3.18
CA LEU A 74 -14.90 17.87 3.31
C LEU A 74 -15.21 18.58 4.64
N VAL A 75 -14.57 18.16 5.73
CA VAL A 75 -14.73 18.81 7.04
C VAL A 75 -14.21 20.26 6.99
N PHE A 76 -13.04 20.49 6.40
CA PHE A 76 -12.50 21.86 6.25
C PHE A 76 -13.32 22.69 5.28
N TYR A 77 -13.79 22.12 4.16
CA TYR A 77 -14.70 22.80 3.24
C TYR A 77 -16.01 23.19 3.91
N TRP A 78 -16.62 22.25 4.66
CA TRP A 78 -17.85 22.49 5.39
C TRP A 78 -17.65 23.58 6.45
N ALA A 79 -16.58 23.54 7.24
CA ALA A 79 -16.30 24.52 8.26
C ALA A 79 -16.10 25.93 7.68
N ALA A 80 -15.44 26.03 6.50
CA ALA A 80 -15.26 27.31 5.81
C ALA A 80 -16.59 27.93 5.32
N LYS A 81 -17.60 27.10 5.03
CA LYS A 81 -18.90 27.58 4.51
C LYS A 81 -20.03 27.64 5.54
N TYR A 82 -19.86 26.99 6.69
CA TYR A 82 -20.94 26.88 7.66
C TYR A 82 -21.07 28.17 8.46
N ASP A 83 -22.23 28.84 8.37
CA ASP A 83 -22.59 29.94 9.24
C ASP A 83 -23.19 29.40 10.53
N THR A 84 -22.61 29.79 11.69
CA THR A 84 -23.00 29.32 13.00
C THR A 84 -24.33 29.88 13.51
N VAL A 85 -25.01 30.68 12.75
CA VAL A 85 -26.29 31.30 13.11
C VAL A 85 -27.44 30.36 12.72
N ILE A 86 -27.57 29.23 13.41
CA ILE A 86 -28.80 28.44 13.40
C ILE A 86 -29.51 28.67 14.76
N GLU A 87 -30.56 29.48 14.73
CA GLU A 87 -31.43 29.69 15.87
C GLU A 87 -32.18 28.37 16.18
N GLY A 88 -31.98 27.80 17.38
CA GLY A 88 -32.91 26.81 17.92
C GLY A 88 -32.39 25.53 18.55
N GLU A 89 -31.13 25.11 18.42
CA GLU A 89 -30.62 23.86 19.03
C GLU A 89 -29.34 24.11 19.84
N ALA A 90 -29.48 24.52 21.10
CA ALA A 90 -28.36 25.03 21.91
C ALA A 90 -27.18 24.05 22.14
N ASN A 91 -27.43 22.74 22.25
CA ASN A 91 -26.37 21.78 22.62
C ASN A 91 -25.56 21.25 21.43
N LEU A 92 -26.23 20.99 20.29
CA LEU A 92 -25.53 20.57 19.07
C LEU A 92 -24.74 21.75 18.50
N ASN A 93 -25.25 22.96 18.61
CA ASN A 93 -24.62 24.18 18.18
C ASN A 93 -23.31 24.48 18.93
N LEU A 94 -23.20 24.10 20.22
CA LEU A 94 -21.98 24.34 21.01
C LEU A 94 -20.82 23.46 20.52
N VAL A 95 -21.05 22.16 20.28
CA VAL A 95 -20.03 21.23 19.79
C VAL A 95 -19.59 21.60 18.36
N VAL A 96 -20.57 21.87 17.50
CA VAL A 96 -20.32 22.30 16.11
C VAL A 96 -19.62 23.67 16.08
N GLY A 97 -20.04 24.60 16.92
CA GLY A 97 -19.41 25.92 17.05
C GLY A 97 -17.97 25.86 17.55
N LEU A 98 -17.67 25.00 18.55
CA LEU A 98 -16.31 24.77 19.01
C LEU A 98 -15.44 24.09 17.94
N ALA A 99 -15.96 23.09 17.26
CA ALA A 99 -15.24 22.43 16.18
C ALA A 99 -14.91 23.43 15.05
N LYS A 100 -15.90 24.25 14.64
CA LYS A 100 -15.69 25.32 13.66
C LYS A 100 -14.66 26.32 14.13
N ALA A 101 -14.75 26.81 15.36
CA ALA A 101 -13.80 27.78 15.89
C ALA A 101 -12.35 27.24 15.88
N ILE A 102 -12.16 25.95 16.24
CA ILE A 102 -10.85 25.32 16.16
C ILE A 102 -10.34 25.27 14.71
N ILE A 103 -11.20 24.91 13.77
CA ILE A 103 -10.83 24.82 12.36
C ILE A 103 -10.55 26.22 11.79
N ASP A 104 -11.35 27.23 12.11
CA ASP A 104 -11.18 28.61 11.65
C ASP A 104 -9.87 29.23 12.20
N ILE A 105 -9.57 29.01 13.50
CA ILE A 105 -8.32 29.46 14.10
C ILE A 105 -7.10 28.76 13.49
N SER A 106 -7.22 27.46 13.27
CA SER A 106 -6.14 26.66 12.68
C SER A 106 -5.97 26.89 11.17
N GLY A 107 -7.08 27.15 10.47
CA GLY A 107 -7.12 27.46 9.04
C GLY A 107 -6.33 26.50 8.18
N VAL A 108 -5.64 27.04 7.19
CA VAL A 108 -4.78 26.26 6.27
C VAL A 108 -3.61 25.60 6.99
N LEU A 109 -3.08 26.23 8.03
CA LEU A 109 -2.01 25.66 8.84
C LEU A 109 -2.49 24.41 9.59
N GLY A 110 -3.67 24.46 10.18
CA GLY A 110 -4.27 23.30 10.86
C GLY A 110 -4.57 22.15 9.91
N PHE A 111 -5.03 22.46 8.70
CA PHE A 111 -5.20 21.48 7.65
C PHE A 111 -3.87 20.78 7.31
N ALA A 112 -2.80 21.56 7.08
CA ALA A 112 -1.47 21.03 6.77
C ALA A 112 -0.94 20.16 7.91
N ILE A 113 -1.07 20.59 9.17
CA ILE A 113 -0.67 19.82 10.35
C ILE A 113 -1.46 18.50 10.41
N MET A 114 -2.78 18.53 10.17
CA MET A 114 -3.61 17.30 10.15
C MET A 114 -3.11 16.33 9.08
N MET A 115 -2.81 16.79 7.87
CA MET A 115 -2.29 15.95 6.80
C MET A 115 -0.91 15.37 7.15
N LEU A 116 -0.02 16.15 7.78
CA LEU A 116 1.27 15.67 8.26
C LEU A 116 1.13 14.60 9.35
N LEU A 117 0.17 14.78 10.26
CA LEU A 117 -0.15 13.78 11.29
C LEU A 117 -0.67 12.48 10.66
N VAL A 118 -1.58 12.58 9.69
CA VAL A 118 -2.08 11.40 8.95
C VAL A 118 -0.94 10.70 8.22
N ALA A 119 -0.04 11.45 7.58
CA ALA A 119 1.14 10.90 6.92
C ALA A 119 2.04 10.17 7.92
N LYS A 120 2.31 10.77 9.09
CA LYS A 120 3.12 10.15 10.15
C LYS A 120 2.46 8.90 10.71
N ILE A 121 1.16 8.95 11.02
CA ILE A 121 0.41 7.80 11.54
C ILE A 121 0.41 6.67 10.51
N ASN A 122 0.13 6.96 9.25
CA ASN A 122 0.14 5.96 8.19
C ASN A 122 1.51 5.31 8.06
N HIS A 123 2.58 6.10 8.08
CA HIS A 123 3.95 5.60 7.96
C HIS A 123 4.38 4.79 9.20
N TYR A 124 4.06 5.31 10.40
CA TYR A 124 4.42 4.65 11.67
C TYR A 124 3.67 3.33 11.89
N LEU A 125 2.37 3.31 11.61
CA LEU A 125 1.54 2.11 11.77
C LEU A 125 1.72 1.14 10.62
N ASN A 126 2.32 1.58 9.52
CA ASN A 126 2.45 0.81 8.28
C ASN A 126 1.11 0.16 7.87
N THR A 127 0.03 0.95 8.01
CA THR A 127 -1.35 0.48 7.76
C THR A 127 -1.61 0.16 6.30
N SER A 128 -0.80 0.74 5.41
CA SER A 128 -0.82 0.42 3.99
C SER A 128 0.52 -0.20 3.63
N THR A 129 0.49 -1.42 3.10
CA THR A 129 1.69 -2.07 2.55
C THR A 129 2.57 -1.05 1.84
N SER A 130 3.76 -0.93 2.36
CA SER A 130 4.78 0.05 2.12
C SER A 130 4.81 0.63 0.70
N GLY A 131 4.41 1.82 0.56
CA GLY A 131 4.77 2.55 -0.63
C GLY A 131 5.17 3.92 -0.17
N GLY A 132 6.43 4.28 -0.31
CA GLY A 132 6.90 5.66 -0.13
C GLY A 132 6.01 6.65 -0.87
N TRP A 133 5.37 6.21 -1.96
CA TRP A 133 4.42 7.00 -2.73
C TRP A 133 3.17 7.43 -1.92
N THR A 134 2.64 6.57 -1.04
CA THR A 134 1.47 6.91 -0.20
C THR A 134 1.79 8.03 0.78
N THR A 135 2.97 7.95 1.42
CA THR A 135 3.44 9.02 2.31
C THR A 135 3.71 10.30 1.53
N SER A 136 4.36 10.21 0.37
CA SER A 136 4.61 11.37 -0.51
C SER A 136 3.30 12.02 -0.98
N TRP A 137 2.31 11.21 -1.33
CA TRP A 137 0.99 11.70 -1.70
C TRP A 137 0.30 12.46 -0.55
N LEU A 138 0.35 11.94 0.68
CA LEU A 138 -0.19 12.61 1.86
C LEU A 138 0.54 13.93 2.15
N LEU A 139 1.88 13.94 2.01
CA LEU A 139 2.69 15.17 2.16
C LEU A 139 2.32 16.23 1.13
N ILE A 140 2.16 15.85 -0.14
CA ILE A 140 1.76 16.77 -1.21
C ILE A 140 0.41 17.41 -0.90
N ASN A 141 -0.57 16.63 -0.40
CA ASN A 141 -1.88 17.17 -0.01
C ASN A 141 -1.79 18.23 1.10
N GLY A 142 -0.87 18.08 2.04
CA GLY A 142 -0.63 19.10 3.08
C GLY A 142 0.21 20.28 2.58
N LEU A 143 1.21 20.01 1.74
CA LEU A 143 2.16 21.04 1.28
C LEU A 143 1.55 22.01 0.27
N ILE A 144 0.60 21.59 -0.57
CA ILE A 144 -0.05 22.49 -1.53
C ILE A 144 -0.74 23.67 -0.83
N PRO A 145 -1.69 23.47 0.11
CA PRO A 145 -2.29 24.58 0.85
C PRO A 145 -1.29 25.34 1.71
N LEU A 146 -0.32 24.64 2.31
CA LEU A 146 0.71 25.27 3.13
C LEU A 146 1.61 26.23 2.30
N SER A 147 1.99 25.84 1.10
CA SER A 147 2.79 26.70 0.21
C SER A 147 2.01 27.95 -0.18
N TRP A 148 0.71 27.80 -0.43
CA TRP A 148 -0.16 28.93 -0.70
C TRP A 148 -0.23 29.93 0.46
N TYR A 149 -0.43 29.38 1.68
CA TYR A 149 -0.41 30.17 2.89
C TYR A 149 0.94 30.86 3.13
N ALA A 150 2.04 30.14 2.90
CA ALA A 150 3.38 30.71 3.05
C ALA A 150 3.63 31.86 2.09
N ILE A 151 3.20 31.75 0.83
CA ILE A 151 3.31 32.84 -0.17
C ILE A 151 2.52 34.08 0.28
N THR A 152 1.29 33.90 0.75
CA THR A 152 0.48 35.00 1.27
C THR A 152 1.09 35.66 2.51
N LEU A 153 1.65 34.83 3.42
CA LEU A 153 2.34 35.35 4.61
C LEU A 153 3.58 36.15 4.25
N ILE A 154 4.41 35.66 3.33
CA ILE A 154 5.60 36.36 2.84
C ILE A 154 5.19 37.67 2.20
N ASN A 155 4.14 37.67 1.37
CA ASN A 155 3.62 38.88 0.77
C ASN A 155 3.21 39.92 1.82
N SER A 156 2.48 39.51 2.84
CA SER A 156 2.05 40.40 3.94
C SER A 156 3.24 40.98 4.70
N ILE A 157 4.29 40.20 4.93
CA ILE A 157 5.53 40.71 5.55
C ILE A 157 6.24 41.71 4.64
N LEU A 158 6.34 41.44 3.35
CA LEU A 158 6.97 42.35 2.40
C LEU A 158 6.25 43.70 2.29
N ILE A 159 4.90 43.70 2.26
CA ILE A 159 4.08 44.91 2.29
C ILE A 159 4.34 45.69 3.58
N PHE A 160 4.40 44.97 4.74
CA PHE A 160 4.66 45.62 6.03
C PHE A 160 5.99 46.34 6.07
N ILE A 161 7.04 45.85 5.42
CA ILE A 161 8.34 46.52 5.30
C ILE A 161 8.43 47.51 4.15
N GLY A 162 7.31 47.79 3.45
CA GLY A 162 7.22 48.80 2.39
C GLY A 162 7.60 48.32 0.99
N TYR A 163 7.77 46.98 0.77
CA TYR A 163 8.06 46.41 -0.54
C TYR A 163 6.79 45.90 -1.22
N HIS A 164 6.30 46.62 -2.25
CA HIS A 164 5.05 46.29 -2.95
C HIS A 164 5.23 45.56 -4.28
N GLY A 165 6.46 45.32 -4.73
CA GLY A 165 6.71 44.66 -6.02
C GLY A 165 6.22 43.22 -6.09
N PHE A 166 6.26 42.53 -4.97
CA PHE A 166 5.80 41.15 -4.88
C PHE A 166 4.27 41.01 -4.84
N ASP A 167 3.58 42.01 -4.26
CA ASP A 167 2.12 42.07 -4.23
C ASP A 167 1.52 42.16 -5.64
N ASN A 168 2.11 43.01 -6.51
CA ASN A 168 1.70 43.10 -7.90
C ASN A 168 1.87 41.76 -8.64
N PHE A 169 2.99 41.07 -8.44
CA PHE A 169 3.26 39.79 -9.05
C PHE A 169 2.25 38.73 -8.57
N ILE A 170 1.95 38.65 -7.25
CA ILE A 170 0.99 37.70 -6.69
C ILE A 170 -0.40 38.01 -7.22
N GLY A 171 -0.84 39.26 -7.21
CA GLY A 171 -2.16 39.65 -7.68
C GLY A 171 -2.44 39.28 -9.14
N GLU A 172 -1.40 39.30 -9.99
CA GLU A 172 -1.52 38.93 -11.39
C GLU A 172 -1.45 37.41 -11.66
N HIS A 173 -0.66 36.65 -10.88
CA HIS A 173 -0.29 35.26 -11.24
C HIS A 173 -0.83 34.22 -10.28
N ILE A 174 -1.14 34.57 -9.03
CA ILE A 174 -1.55 33.62 -8.01
C ILE A 174 -2.99 33.93 -7.59
N PRO A 175 -3.95 33.04 -7.91
CA PRO A 175 -5.34 33.24 -7.50
C PRO A 175 -5.46 33.19 -5.97
N VAL A 176 -6.34 34.04 -5.44
CA VAL A 176 -6.66 34.03 -4.00
C VAL A 176 -7.24 32.68 -3.61
N TRP A 177 -6.82 32.15 -2.45
CA TRP A 177 -7.37 30.92 -1.92
C TRP A 177 -8.88 31.05 -1.74
N LYS A 178 -9.65 30.09 -2.27
CA LYS A 178 -11.09 29.99 -2.15
C LYS A 178 -11.46 28.68 -1.45
N ASP A 179 -12.49 28.70 -0.62
CA ASP A 179 -12.92 27.54 0.19
C ASP A 179 -13.19 26.32 -0.66
N TRP A 180 -13.71 26.45 -1.86
CA TRP A 180 -13.98 25.33 -2.76
C TRP A 180 -12.73 24.57 -3.21
N TYR A 181 -11.53 25.14 -3.02
CA TYR A 181 -10.29 24.43 -3.30
C TYR A 181 -10.10 23.21 -2.39
N TYR A 182 -10.58 23.27 -1.14
CA TYR A 182 -10.60 22.07 -0.29
C TYR A 182 -11.40 20.94 -0.92
N LEU A 183 -12.60 21.23 -1.43
CA LEU A 183 -13.43 20.23 -2.10
C LEU A 183 -12.76 19.67 -3.35
N PHE A 184 -12.25 20.57 -4.21
CA PHE A 184 -11.58 20.18 -5.45
C PHE A 184 -10.34 19.32 -5.19
N LEU A 185 -9.45 19.76 -4.30
CA LEU A 185 -8.24 19.02 -3.94
C LEU A 185 -8.58 17.68 -3.28
N GLY A 186 -9.60 17.65 -2.42
CA GLY A 186 -10.03 16.42 -1.76
C GLY A 186 -10.54 15.37 -2.76
N VAL A 187 -11.41 15.77 -3.67
CA VAL A 187 -11.95 14.85 -4.70
C VAL A 187 -10.85 14.40 -5.65
N PHE A 188 -10.08 15.35 -6.19
CA PHE A 188 -8.98 15.05 -7.12
C PHE A 188 -7.94 14.13 -6.48
N SER A 189 -7.52 14.45 -5.26
CA SER A 189 -6.55 13.66 -4.50
C SER A 189 -7.06 12.25 -4.22
N SER A 190 -8.32 12.11 -3.78
CA SER A 190 -8.90 10.80 -3.46
C SER A 190 -9.06 9.93 -4.70
N ILE A 191 -9.51 10.49 -5.81
CA ILE A 191 -9.58 9.78 -7.10
C ILE A 191 -8.17 9.35 -7.53
N SER A 192 -7.19 10.24 -7.44
CA SER A 192 -5.80 9.93 -7.77
C SER A 192 -5.24 8.80 -6.91
N ALA A 193 -5.52 8.82 -5.59
CA ALA A 193 -5.08 7.76 -4.68
C ALA A 193 -5.73 6.40 -5.00
N VAL A 194 -7.02 6.39 -5.32
CA VAL A 194 -7.73 5.16 -5.71
C VAL A 194 -7.15 4.61 -7.01
N ALA A 195 -6.96 5.46 -8.02
CA ALA A 195 -6.37 5.07 -9.30
C ALA A 195 -4.94 4.54 -9.14
N MET A 196 -4.10 5.24 -8.37
CA MET A 196 -2.73 4.82 -8.07
C MET A 196 -2.70 3.52 -7.26
N THR A 197 -3.64 3.32 -6.33
CA THR A 197 -3.74 2.07 -5.55
C THR A 197 -4.12 0.90 -6.45
N ALA A 198 -5.07 1.07 -7.35
CA ALA A 198 -5.45 0.04 -8.32
C ALA A 198 -4.29 -0.27 -9.27
N HIS A 199 -3.57 0.75 -9.75
CA HIS A 199 -2.37 0.56 -10.57
C HIS A 199 -1.27 -0.17 -9.79
N TYR A 200 -1.03 0.19 -8.54
CA TYR A 200 -0.06 -0.46 -7.67
C TYR A 200 -0.41 -1.93 -7.40
N SER A 201 -1.68 -2.25 -7.16
CA SER A 201 -2.13 -3.65 -7.00
C SER A 201 -1.84 -4.48 -8.25
N ASN A 202 -2.09 -3.92 -9.43
CA ASN A 202 -1.84 -4.59 -10.71
C ASN A 202 -0.36 -4.68 -11.10
N ALA A 203 0.51 -3.92 -10.40
CA ALA A 203 1.94 -3.95 -10.64
C ALA A 203 2.61 -5.24 -10.16
N PHE A 204 1.98 -5.96 -9.23
CA PHE A 204 2.47 -7.24 -8.75
C PHE A 204 1.86 -8.39 -9.54
N GLN A 205 2.73 -9.24 -10.03
CA GLN A 205 2.38 -10.44 -10.78
C GLN A 205 3.18 -11.62 -10.25
N TYR A 206 2.53 -12.76 -10.14
CA TYR A 206 3.11 -13.99 -9.63
C TYR A 206 2.94 -15.10 -10.65
N ALA A 207 3.95 -15.93 -10.80
CA ALA A 207 3.87 -17.14 -11.61
C ALA A 207 4.56 -18.30 -10.87
N ILE A 208 4.03 -19.49 -11.05
CA ILE A 208 4.61 -20.73 -10.55
C ILE A 208 4.90 -21.60 -11.76
N THR A 209 6.15 -22.02 -11.90
CA THR A 209 6.60 -22.96 -12.91
C THR A 209 6.83 -24.34 -12.29
N ASP A 210 7.25 -25.29 -13.09
CA ASP A 210 7.69 -26.61 -12.63
C ASP A 210 8.99 -26.60 -11.80
N LYS A 211 9.73 -25.44 -11.76
CA LYS A 211 11.05 -25.35 -11.09
C LYS A 211 11.15 -24.25 -10.03
N ARG A 212 10.36 -23.21 -10.13
CA ARG A 212 10.47 -22.05 -9.22
C ARG A 212 9.21 -21.21 -9.11
N VAL A 213 9.17 -20.38 -8.09
CA VAL A 213 8.18 -19.31 -7.91
C VAL A 213 8.77 -18.01 -8.44
N HIS A 214 8.07 -17.33 -9.35
CA HIS A 214 8.42 -16.03 -9.87
C HIS A 214 7.54 -14.95 -9.23
N ILE A 215 8.17 -13.93 -8.67
CA ILE A 215 7.54 -12.72 -8.13
C ILE A 215 8.03 -11.55 -8.95
N ARG A 216 7.14 -10.88 -9.64
CA ARG A 216 7.46 -9.72 -10.47
C ARG A 216 6.71 -8.51 -9.98
N LYS A 217 7.43 -7.40 -9.79
CA LYS A 217 6.89 -6.07 -9.54
C LYS A 217 7.27 -5.17 -10.69
N LYS A 218 6.28 -4.50 -11.30
CA LYS A 218 6.49 -3.48 -12.33
C LYS A 218 5.59 -2.29 -11.99
N PHE A 219 6.04 -1.43 -11.09
CA PHE A 219 5.32 -0.24 -10.70
C PHE A 219 6.01 1.01 -11.22
N LEU A 220 5.32 1.73 -12.11
CA LEU A 220 5.89 2.84 -12.86
C LEU A 220 7.16 2.41 -13.62
N TYR A 221 7.93 3.38 -14.16
CA TYR A 221 9.15 3.08 -14.91
C TYR A 221 10.37 2.81 -14.03
N PHE A 222 10.32 3.19 -12.76
CA PHE A 222 11.48 3.22 -11.87
C PHE A 222 11.50 2.12 -10.81
N ASP A 223 10.36 1.51 -10.52
CA ASP A 223 10.24 0.52 -9.44
C ASP A 223 9.88 -0.85 -10.04
N THR A 224 10.92 -1.52 -10.53
CA THR A 224 10.81 -2.87 -11.11
C THR A 224 11.72 -3.82 -10.36
N SER A 225 11.18 -4.96 -9.95
CA SER A 225 11.94 -6.06 -9.37
C SER A 225 11.41 -7.39 -9.89
N VAL A 226 12.30 -8.34 -10.04
CA VAL A 226 11.98 -9.72 -10.40
C VAL A 226 12.74 -10.64 -9.47
N VAL A 227 12.03 -11.53 -8.82
CA VAL A 227 12.60 -12.53 -7.92
C VAL A 227 12.15 -13.91 -8.39
N GLY A 228 13.09 -14.82 -8.61
CA GLY A 228 12.83 -16.23 -8.91
C GLY A 228 13.34 -17.10 -7.77
N ILE A 229 12.47 -17.82 -7.08
CA ILE A 229 12.80 -18.67 -5.94
C ILE A 229 12.73 -20.13 -6.40
N PRO A 230 13.88 -20.82 -6.61
CA PRO A 230 13.88 -22.25 -6.94
C PRO A 230 13.31 -23.07 -5.77
N PHE A 231 12.57 -24.14 -6.08
CA PHE A 231 11.98 -25.00 -5.05
C PHE A 231 13.04 -25.67 -4.15
N GLU A 232 14.21 -26.00 -4.68
CA GLU A 232 15.33 -26.54 -3.91
C GLU A 232 15.83 -25.63 -2.77
N LYS A 233 15.52 -24.32 -2.84
CA LYS A 233 15.90 -23.32 -1.81
C LYS A 233 14.78 -23.01 -0.84
N VAL A 234 13.60 -23.61 -1.02
CA VAL A 234 12.44 -23.37 -0.15
C VAL A 234 12.54 -24.27 1.06
N GLU A 235 12.70 -23.68 2.23
CA GLU A 235 12.71 -24.40 3.51
C GLU A 235 11.32 -24.59 4.09
N ASN A 236 10.46 -23.57 3.96
CA ASN A 236 9.14 -23.61 4.56
C ASN A 236 8.17 -22.71 3.79
N LEU A 237 6.89 -23.05 3.86
CA LEU A 237 5.79 -22.28 3.34
C LEU A 237 4.84 -21.89 4.47
N LYS A 238 4.51 -20.61 4.56
CA LYS A 238 3.58 -20.11 5.56
C LYS A 238 2.39 -19.43 4.89
N VAL A 239 1.18 -19.84 5.24
CA VAL A 239 -0.06 -19.19 4.78
C VAL A 239 -0.62 -18.30 5.87
N GLU A 240 -0.77 -17.02 5.59
CA GLU A 240 -1.34 -16.05 6.52
C GLU A 240 -2.56 -15.35 5.89
N PRO A 241 -3.77 -15.82 6.14
CA PRO A 241 -4.97 -15.10 5.72
C PRO A 241 -5.17 -13.87 6.62
N SER A 242 -5.29 -12.69 6.03
CA SER A 242 -5.72 -11.49 6.77
C SER A 242 -7.18 -11.61 7.20
N ILE A 243 -7.63 -10.77 8.16
CA ILE A 243 -9.04 -10.75 8.61
C ILE A 243 -9.97 -10.52 7.41
N ILE A 244 -9.62 -9.54 6.56
CA ILE A 244 -10.36 -9.24 5.32
C ILE A 244 -10.23 -10.39 4.33
N GLY A 245 -9.05 -11.01 4.24
CA GLY A 245 -8.79 -12.17 3.39
C GLY A 245 -9.66 -13.38 3.72
N ARG A 246 -9.98 -13.62 4.99
CA ARG A 246 -10.89 -14.69 5.41
C ARG A 246 -12.33 -14.46 4.91
N ILE A 247 -12.76 -13.19 4.83
CA ILE A 247 -14.11 -12.83 4.36
C ILE A 247 -14.18 -12.94 2.84
N PHE A 248 -13.15 -12.51 2.12
CA PHE A 248 -13.14 -12.39 0.66
C PHE A 248 -12.36 -13.51 -0.05
N GLY A 249 -11.87 -14.52 0.68
CA GLY A 249 -11.21 -15.69 0.09
C GLY A 249 -9.81 -15.43 -0.47
N PHE A 250 -9.01 -14.52 0.13
CA PHE A 250 -7.63 -14.30 -0.26
C PHE A 250 -6.66 -14.35 0.94
N GLY A 251 -5.40 -14.62 0.68
CA GLY A 251 -4.37 -14.68 1.72
C GLY A 251 -2.96 -14.59 1.16
N ASN A 252 -2.00 -14.48 2.05
CA ASN A 252 -0.59 -14.40 1.72
C ASN A 252 0.04 -15.79 1.82
N ILE A 253 0.93 -16.11 0.88
CA ILE A 253 1.83 -17.26 0.98
C ILE A 253 3.25 -16.73 1.03
N GLN A 254 3.89 -16.92 2.15
CA GLN A 254 5.29 -16.59 2.34
C GLN A 254 6.15 -17.80 2.01
N VAL A 255 7.09 -17.62 1.09
CA VAL A 255 8.10 -18.61 0.73
C VAL A 255 9.36 -18.28 1.51
N ILE A 256 9.70 -19.13 2.48
CA ILE A 256 10.84 -18.93 3.38
C ILE A 256 12.04 -19.67 2.79
N THR A 257 13.14 -18.96 2.62
CA THR A 257 14.42 -19.50 2.13
C THR A 257 15.53 -19.23 3.14
N ASP A 258 16.60 -20.04 3.14
CA ASP A 258 17.79 -19.94 4.02
C ASP A 258 18.36 -18.52 4.18
N GLY A 259 18.29 -17.71 3.15
CA GLY A 259 18.85 -16.35 3.16
C GLY A 259 17.93 -15.27 3.75
N MET A 260 16.63 -15.54 3.96
CA MET A 260 15.68 -14.53 4.45
C MET A 260 15.74 -14.30 5.97
N GLN A 261 16.21 -15.28 6.73
CA GLN A 261 16.30 -15.14 8.19
C GLN A 261 17.39 -14.18 8.67
N SER A 262 18.42 -13.91 7.85
CA SER A 262 19.57 -13.08 8.23
C SER A 262 19.33 -11.56 8.13
N ASN A 263 18.31 -11.10 7.42
CA ASN A 263 18.03 -9.67 7.21
C ASN A 263 17.19 -9.01 8.33
N ILE A 264 16.89 -9.73 9.41
CA ILE A 264 16.15 -9.18 10.56
C ILE A 264 17.09 -8.40 11.53
N SER A 265 18.41 -8.48 11.34
CA SER A 265 19.38 -7.82 12.20
C SER A 265 20.12 -6.66 11.50
N ASP A 266 20.00 -5.51 12.13
CA ASP A 266 20.92 -4.36 12.10
C ASP A 266 21.07 -3.51 10.84
N ASP A 267 20.08 -2.62 10.62
CA ASP A 267 20.38 -1.30 10.06
C ASP A 267 20.03 -0.21 11.09
N ASN A 268 20.92 -0.02 12.06
CA ASN A 268 20.93 1.09 13.01
C ASN A 268 21.71 2.29 12.47
N ASP A 269 21.62 2.61 11.20
CA ASP A 269 22.16 3.88 10.70
C ASP A 269 21.16 5.02 10.93
N SER A 270 21.17 5.51 12.17
CA SER A 270 20.61 6.80 12.51
C SER A 270 21.47 7.88 11.81
N VAL A 271 21.04 8.31 10.64
CA VAL A 271 21.59 9.50 9.98
C VAL A 271 21.34 10.70 10.88
N LYS A 272 22.38 11.16 11.58
CA LYS A 272 22.39 12.43 12.30
C LYS A 272 22.39 13.57 11.28
N GLN A 273 21.21 13.94 10.80
CA GLN A 273 21.02 15.18 10.05
C GLN A 273 20.46 16.25 10.98
N SER A 274 21.10 17.42 10.99
CA SER A 274 20.69 18.56 11.80
C SER A 274 19.73 19.48 11.04
N GLY A 275 18.77 20.09 11.74
CA GLY A 275 17.92 21.15 11.24
C GLY A 275 16.56 20.70 10.69
N LEU A 276 16.03 21.44 9.73
CA LEU A 276 14.71 21.29 9.12
C LEU A 276 14.53 19.91 8.45
N LEU A 277 15.62 19.34 7.91
CA LEU A 277 15.68 17.98 7.37
C LEU A 277 15.42 16.91 8.46
N ASN A 278 15.80 17.19 9.71
CA ASN A 278 15.56 16.29 10.82
C ASN A 278 14.07 16.25 11.22
N ALA A 279 13.36 17.38 11.10
CA ALA A 279 11.91 17.43 11.32
C ALA A 279 11.16 16.64 10.22
N LEU A 280 11.62 16.68 8.97
CA LEU A 280 11.06 15.89 7.89
C LEU A 280 11.45 14.41 8.00
N SER A 281 12.68 14.10 8.41
CA SER A 281 13.13 12.72 8.63
C SER A 281 12.31 12.03 9.71
N TRP A 282 11.82 12.77 10.72
CA TRP A 282 10.91 12.25 11.74
C TRP A 282 9.64 11.64 11.14
N ILE A 283 9.12 12.17 10.04
CA ILE A 283 7.93 11.62 9.36
C ILE A 283 8.26 10.24 8.75
N PHE A 284 9.49 10.04 8.30
CA PHE A 284 9.93 8.82 7.62
C PHE A 284 10.52 7.76 8.56
N ILE A 285 10.60 8.01 9.89
CA ILE A 285 11.04 6.99 10.84
C ILE A 285 9.97 5.90 10.95
N GLN A 286 10.27 4.73 10.42
CA GLN A 286 9.42 3.53 10.54
C GLN A 286 9.62 2.86 11.90
N ARG A 287 8.55 2.25 12.39
CA ARG A 287 8.67 1.32 13.52
C ARG A 287 9.31 0.03 13.01
N LYS A 288 10.49 -0.29 13.52
CA LYS A 288 11.39 -1.33 13.03
C LYS A 288 10.87 -2.78 13.14
N ASN A 289 9.71 -3.06 13.69
CA ASN A 289 9.22 -4.41 13.92
C ASN A 289 7.69 -4.52 13.82
N ASN A 290 7.16 -4.47 12.60
CA ASN A 290 5.87 -5.06 12.36
C ASN A 290 6.07 -6.31 11.49
N PRO A 291 6.12 -7.52 12.09
CA PRO A 291 6.19 -8.77 11.33
C PRO A 291 4.93 -9.02 10.47
N SER A 292 3.92 -8.15 10.59
CA SER A 292 2.68 -8.24 9.82
C SER A 292 2.66 -7.46 8.50
N SER A 293 3.68 -6.64 8.20
CA SER A 293 3.74 -5.95 6.91
C SER A 293 4.58 -6.76 5.92
N GLN A 294 3.99 -7.79 5.37
CA GLN A 294 4.60 -8.52 4.26
C GLN A 294 4.64 -7.64 3.02
N ASP A 295 5.82 -7.44 2.46
CA ASP A 295 5.97 -6.73 1.18
C ASP A 295 5.45 -7.64 0.06
N PRO A 296 4.55 -7.15 -0.82
CA PRO A 296 4.11 -7.89 -2.00
C PRO A 296 5.23 -8.31 -2.96
N SER A 297 6.43 -7.74 -2.83
CA SER A 297 7.60 -8.14 -3.60
C SER A 297 8.38 -9.33 -3.01
N GLU A 298 8.05 -9.75 -1.79
CA GLU A 298 8.74 -10.83 -1.07
C GLU A 298 7.87 -12.06 -0.82
N CYS A 299 6.58 -11.98 -1.10
CA CYS A 299 5.62 -13.07 -0.91
C CYS A 299 4.53 -13.06 -1.99
N LEU A 300 3.80 -14.16 -2.12
CA LEU A 300 2.57 -14.20 -2.91
C LEU A 300 1.47 -13.49 -2.11
N TYR A 301 1.37 -12.17 -2.32
CA TYR A 301 0.54 -11.30 -1.50
C TYR A 301 -0.92 -11.35 -1.91
N CYS A 302 -1.79 -11.63 -0.94
CA CYS A 302 -3.26 -11.57 -1.09
C CYS A 302 -3.80 -12.23 -2.36
N ILE A 303 -3.27 -13.40 -2.70
CA ILE A 303 -3.74 -14.19 -3.84
C ILE A 303 -5.07 -14.86 -3.51
N LYS A 304 -5.87 -15.10 -4.53
CA LYS A 304 -7.13 -15.85 -4.40
C LYS A 304 -6.84 -17.32 -4.13
N GLU A 305 -7.70 -17.95 -3.33
CA GLU A 305 -7.60 -19.38 -2.99
C GLU A 305 -6.21 -19.82 -2.50
N PRO A 306 -5.67 -19.17 -1.46
CA PRO A 306 -4.29 -19.39 -1.04
C PRO A 306 -4.00 -20.85 -0.65
N MET A 307 -4.98 -21.59 -0.15
CA MET A 307 -4.80 -22.99 0.23
C MET A 307 -4.60 -23.91 -0.98
N SER A 308 -5.29 -23.65 -2.08
CA SER A 308 -5.13 -24.40 -3.33
C SER A 308 -3.73 -24.17 -3.94
N VAL A 309 -3.28 -22.92 -3.92
CA VAL A 309 -1.93 -22.56 -4.39
C VAL A 309 -0.84 -23.08 -3.45
N TYR A 310 -1.08 -23.08 -2.14
CA TYR A 310 -0.18 -23.70 -1.15
C TYR A 310 -0.01 -25.21 -1.41
N ALA A 311 -1.12 -25.92 -1.64
CA ALA A 311 -1.07 -27.34 -1.96
C ALA A 311 -0.30 -27.60 -3.27
N LEU A 312 -0.50 -26.76 -4.29
CA LEU A 312 0.25 -26.82 -5.54
C LEU A 312 1.77 -26.66 -5.32
N ILE A 313 2.18 -25.65 -4.54
CA ILE A 313 3.61 -25.41 -4.28
C ILE A 313 4.23 -26.57 -3.50
N ASN A 314 3.56 -27.10 -2.47
CA ASN A 314 4.05 -28.26 -1.72
C ASN A 314 4.24 -29.47 -2.63
N GLU A 315 3.28 -29.75 -3.51
CA GLU A 315 3.39 -30.84 -4.48
C GLU A 315 4.61 -30.67 -5.41
N LEU A 316 4.87 -29.44 -5.86
CA LEU A 316 6.00 -29.16 -6.73
C LEU A 316 7.35 -29.27 -5.99
N ILE A 317 7.38 -28.90 -4.70
CA ILE A 317 8.58 -29.07 -3.84
C ILE A 317 8.87 -30.56 -3.63
N ASP A 318 7.84 -31.36 -3.35
CA ASP A 318 8.02 -32.80 -3.10
C ASP A 318 8.47 -33.57 -4.35
N ASN A 319 8.26 -33.00 -5.55
CA ASN A 319 8.64 -33.59 -6.83
C ASN A 319 9.94 -32.99 -7.43
N SER A 320 10.51 -31.96 -6.82
CA SER A 320 11.77 -31.33 -7.25
C SER A 320 12.98 -31.99 -6.63
#